data_fcf1ab88d742478b9c0e2357c68bf1df
#
_entry.id   fcf1ab88d742478b9c0e2357c68bf1df
#
_cell.length_a   1.000
_cell.length_b   1.000
_cell.length_c   1.000
_cell.angle_alpha   90.00
_cell.angle_beta   90.00
_cell.angle_gamma   90.00
#
_symmetry.space_group_name_H-M   'P 1'
#
loop_
_entity.id
_entity.type
_entity.pdbx_description
1 polymer ?
#
loop_
_entity_poly.entity_id
_entity_poly.type
_entity_poly.pdbx_seq_one_letter_code
_entity_poly.pdbx_strand_id
1 'polypeptide(L)'
;AMTVVSSSTFRYVWDVDAAGSLPDAEYSATVSGVGADGRSYVGTDSITFTLLSPPSTPTVAPDLSAGSDAGPSNTDNLTNVTTPTFTGTVTPSTGIVYLYAEKDGGSPSIVASVTTASDGSYTISPTSALTSGGYVFYVRVENAAGDTSGNSPPVNVTVQTTPQAPVLPTLKTETDLGVSDSDNITSDSTPTITGT
;
A
#
# COMPACT_ATOMS: atom_id res chain seq x y z
N ALA A 1 29.42 26.98 -15.29
CA ALA A 1 29.81 28.04 -16.24
C ALA A 1 28.66 29.02 -16.41
N MET A 2 28.94 30.32 -16.50
CA MET A 2 27.94 31.37 -16.76
C MET A 2 27.83 31.61 -18.26
N THR A 3 26.63 31.59 -18.80
CA THR A 3 26.35 31.89 -20.20
C THR A 3 25.45 33.13 -20.30
N VAL A 4 25.82 34.13 -21.05
CA VAL A 4 25.00 35.29 -21.37
C VAL A 4 23.93 34.88 -22.39
N VAL A 5 22.66 34.99 -22.03
CA VAL A 5 21.50 34.67 -22.90
C VAL A 5 21.00 35.93 -23.61
N SER A 6 21.10 37.09 -22.95
CA SER A 6 20.83 38.41 -23.52
C SER A 6 21.54 39.47 -22.67
N SER A 7 21.43 40.78 -23.07
CA SER A 7 22.03 41.86 -22.32
C SER A 7 21.50 42.02 -20.89
N SER A 8 20.41 41.32 -20.53
CA SER A 8 19.76 41.38 -19.23
C SER A 8 19.44 40.02 -18.62
N THR A 9 19.81 38.92 -19.30
CA THR A 9 19.51 37.57 -18.84
C THR A 9 20.78 36.73 -18.83
N PHE A 10 21.10 36.17 -17.67
CA PHE A 10 22.25 35.30 -17.47
C PHE A 10 21.77 33.92 -17.04
N ARG A 11 22.38 32.88 -17.60
CA ARG A 11 22.16 31.50 -17.18
C ARG A 11 23.36 31.00 -16.41
N TYR A 12 23.11 30.54 -15.19
CA TYR A 12 24.09 29.83 -14.38
C TYR A 12 23.80 28.33 -14.46
N VAL A 13 24.84 27.54 -14.70
CA VAL A 13 24.78 26.09 -14.58
C VAL A 13 25.79 25.71 -13.51
N TRP A 14 25.28 25.18 -12.42
CA TRP A 14 26.08 24.57 -11.38
C TRP A 14 26.04 23.07 -11.56
N ASP A 15 27.19 22.47 -11.86
CA ASP A 15 27.35 21.04 -12.01
C ASP A 15 27.84 20.47 -10.68
N VAL A 16 27.00 19.66 -10.06
CA VAL A 16 27.25 19.05 -8.75
C VAL A 16 28.08 17.77 -8.86
N ASP A 17 28.19 17.19 -10.07
CA ASP A 17 28.92 15.93 -10.32
C ASP A 17 30.40 16.04 -9.96
N ALA A 18 30.98 17.22 -10.09
CA ALA A 18 32.38 17.48 -9.73
C ALA A 18 32.63 17.56 -8.22
N ALA A 19 31.58 17.75 -7.40
CA ALA A 19 31.65 17.91 -5.95
C ALA A 19 31.15 16.67 -5.16
N GLY A 20 30.66 15.64 -5.85
CA GLY A 20 29.98 14.48 -5.26
C GLY A 20 28.47 14.74 -5.08
N SER A 21 27.73 13.71 -4.76
CA SER A 21 26.30 13.83 -4.50
C SER A 21 26.03 14.66 -3.23
N LEU A 22 25.09 15.60 -3.32
CA LEU A 22 24.64 16.35 -2.15
C LEU A 22 23.75 15.46 -1.28
N PRO A 23 23.85 15.53 0.07
CA PRO A 23 22.92 14.84 0.94
C PRO A 23 21.53 15.48 0.92
N ASP A 24 20.53 14.76 1.42
CA ASP A 24 19.18 15.28 1.60
C ASP A 24 19.21 16.48 2.53
N ALA A 25 18.80 17.63 2.02
CA ALA A 25 18.77 18.88 2.76
C ALA A 25 18.02 19.96 1.98
N GLU A 26 17.69 21.04 2.67
CA GLU A 26 17.31 22.30 2.04
C GLU A 26 18.56 23.09 1.66
N TYR A 27 18.62 23.54 0.42
CA TYR A 27 19.71 24.30 -0.15
C TYR A 27 19.26 25.70 -0.53
N SER A 28 20.13 26.69 -0.33
CA SER A 28 19.93 28.05 -0.79
C SER A 28 21.03 28.43 -1.78
N ALA A 29 20.64 28.98 -2.91
CA ALA A 29 21.56 29.52 -3.90
C ALA A 29 21.37 31.04 -4.01
N THR A 30 22.46 31.77 -3.85
CA THR A 30 22.51 33.23 -4.01
C THR A 30 23.45 33.58 -5.16
N VAL A 31 23.14 34.64 -5.88
CA VAL A 31 23.98 35.15 -6.97
C VAL A 31 24.67 36.42 -6.52
N SER A 32 26.01 36.47 -6.67
CA SER A 32 26.79 37.67 -6.47
C SER A 32 27.77 37.85 -7.63
N GLY A 33 28.18 39.06 -7.92
CA GLY A 33 29.13 39.36 -8.97
C GLY A 33 29.74 40.76 -8.83
N VAL A 34 30.76 41.02 -9.63
CA VAL A 34 31.36 42.38 -9.74
C VAL A 34 31.07 42.87 -11.17
N GLY A 35 30.45 44.04 -11.29
CA GLY A 35 30.20 44.68 -12.56
C GLY A 35 31.49 45.18 -13.20
N ALA A 36 31.42 45.48 -14.49
CA ALA A 36 32.55 46.03 -15.27
C ALA A 36 33.01 47.40 -14.72
N ASP A 37 32.21 48.06 -13.89
CA ASP A 37 32.47 49.28 -13.16
C ASP A 37 33.20 49.07 -11.82
N GLY A 38 33.58 47.82 -11.51
CA GLY A 38 34.28 47.42 -10.30
C GLY A 38 33.36 47.37 -9.05
N ARG A 39 32.04 47.59 -9.18
CA ARG A 39 31.12 47.51 -8.08
C ARG A 39 30.68 46.07 -7.84
N SER A 40 30.66 45.71 -6.56
CA SER A 40 30.09 44.39 -6.17
C SER A 40 28.57 44.46 -6.16
N TYR A 41 27.95 43.53 -6.87
CA TYR A 41 26.52 43.29 -6.82
C TYR A 41 26.28 41.99 -6.04
N VAL A 42 25.68 42.12 -4.88
CA VAL A 42 25.20 40.97 -4.12
C VAL A 42 23.73 40.82 -4.47
N GLY A 43 23.37 39.72 -5.10
CA GLY A 43 21.98 39.41 -5.35
C GLY A 43 21.24 39.28 -4.03
N THR A 44 20.12 40.01 -3.91
CA THR A 44 19.21 39.87 -2.77
C THR A 44 18.24 38.71 -3.01
N ASP A 45 18.18 38.21 -4.25
CA ASP A 45 17.33 37.09 -4.61
C ASP A 45 18.06 35.80 -4.36
N SER A 46 17.47 34.97 -3.54
CA SER A 46 17.89 33.58 -3.29
C SER A 46 16.76 32.64 -3.71
N ILE A 47 17.15 31.51 -4.26
CA ILE A 47 16.24 30.40 -4.45
C ILE A 47 16.59 29.34 -3.39
N THR A 48 15.56 28.81 -2.73
CA THR A 48 15.69 27.62 -1.90
C THR A 48 15.09 26.42 -2.63
N PHE A 49 15.73 25.28 -2.50
CA PHE A 49 15.21 24.00 -3.00
C PHE A 49 15.56 22.89 -2.04
N THR A 50 14.71 21.90 -1.94
CA THR A 50 14.94 20.72 -1.12
C THR A 50 15.35 19.55 -2.02
N LEU A 51 16.47 18.92 -1.69
CA LEU A 51 16.90 17.67 -2.30
C LEU A 51 16.45 16.52 -1.42
N LEU A 52 15.74 15.55 -2.01
CA LEU A 52 15.32 14.32 -1.35
C LEU A 52 15.76 13.13 -2.19
N SER A 53 16.42 12.18 -1.58
CA SER A 53 16.69 10.88 -2.19
C SER A 53 15.43 10.00 -2.22
N PRO A 54 15.35 9.03 -3.15
CA PRO A 54 14.27 8.05 -3.13
C PRO A 54 14.17 7.34 -1.78
N PRO A 55 12.95 7.10 -1.27
CA PRO A 55 12.77 6.43 0.01
C PRO A 55 13.39 5.05 0.03
N SER A 56 13.95 4.65 1.17
CA SER A 56 14.44 3.29 1.36
C SER A 56 13.27 2.28 1.31
N THR A 57 13.54 1.10 0.78
CA THR A 57 12.56 0.00 0.78
C THR A 57 12.22 -0.38 2.22
N PRO A 58 10.93 -0.44 2.59
CA PRO A 58 10.52 -0.92 3.92
C PRO A 58 11.01 -2.36 4.16
N THR A 59 11.55 -2.62 5.33
CA THR A 59 12.15 -3.92 5.67
C THR A 59 11.18 -4.86 6.42
N VAL A 60 10.03 -4.34 6.84
CA VAL A 60 9.01 -5.06 7.60
C VAL A 60 7.73 -5.13 6.78
N ALA A 61 7.07 -6.28 6.78
CA ALA A 61 5.75 -6.45 6.17
C ALA A 61 4.69 -5.61 6.90
N PRO A 62 3.62 -5.17 6.23
CA PRO A 62 2.45 -4.65 6.93
C PRO A 62 1.87 -5.74 7.84
N ASP A 63 1.48 -5.38 9.06
CA ASP A 63 0.90 -6.29 10.05
C ASP A 63 -0.62 -6.18 10.05
N LEU A 64 -1.32 -7.31 9.91
CA LEU A 64 -2.77 -7.36 10.05
C LEU A 64 -3.13 -7.13 11.52
N SER A 65 -3.81 -6.03 11.83
CA SER A 65 -4.13 -5.71 13.21
C SER A 65 -4.99 -6.80 13.86
N ALA A 66 -4.74 -7.13 15.12
CA ALA A 66 -5.46 -8.18 15.85
C ALA A 66 -6.98 -7.97 15.86
N GLY A 67 -7.47 -6.72 15.77
CA GLY A 67 -8.90 -6.42 15.65
C GLY A 67 -9.49 -6.73 14.28
N SER A 68 -8.63 -6.87 13.25
CA SER A 68 -9.02 -7.26 11.90
C SER A 68 -8.70 -8.72 11.59
N ASP A 69 -7.85 -9.36 12.36
CA ASP A 69 -7.58 -10.80 12.30
C ASP A 69 -8.67 -11.54 13.08
N ALA A 70 -9.88 -11.52 12.50
CA ALA A 70 -11.12 -11.93 13.16
C ALA A 70 -11.49 -13.35 12.76
N GLY A 71 -11.08 -14.28 13.59
CA GLY A 71 -11.30 -15.71 13.43
C GLY A 71 -11.14 -16.42 14.78
N PRO A 72 -10.93 -17.74 14.78
CA PRO A 72 -10.60 -18.48 15.99
C PRO A 72 -9.22 -18.10 16.57
N SER A 73 -8.31 -17.56 15.74
CA SER A 73 -7.01 -17.03 16.10
C SER A 73 -6.92 -15.56 15.61
N ASN A 74 -6.19 -14.75 16.33
CA ASN A 74 -5.90 -13.36 15.95
C ASN A 74 -4.45 -13.20 15.43
N THR A 75 -3.84 -14.28 14.96
CA THR A 75 -2.45 -14.34 14.47
C THR A 75 -2.27 -15.27 13.26
N ASP A 76 -3.37 -15.76 12.67
CA ASP A 76 -3.32 -16.68 11.53
C ASP A 76 -3.57 -16.00 10.18
N ASN A 77 -3.83 -14.69 10.20
CA ASN A 77 -4.15 -13.88 9.03
C ASN A 77 -5.38 -14.39 8.24
N LEU A 78 -6.32 -15.05 8.93
CA LEU A 78 -7.62 -15.43 8.40
C LEU A 78 -8.67 -14.45 8.94
N THR A 79 -9.40 -13.77 8.05
CA THR A 79 -10.36 -12.74 8.47
C THR A 79 -11.67 -12.80 7.70
N ASN A 80 -12.75 -12.43 8.36
CA ASN A 80 -14.03 -12.12 7.71
C ASN A 80 -14.25 -10.60 7.53
N VAL A 81 -13.32 -9.78 7.99
CA VAL A 81 -13.35 -8.33 7.80
C VAL A 81 -13.00 -8.01 6.35
N THR A 82 -13.91 -7.38 5.62
CA THR A 82 -13.70 -7.06 4.21
C THR A 82 -12.87 -5.80 3.95
N THR A 83 -12.66 -4.99 4.96
CA THR A 83 -11.75 -3.84 4.95
C THR A 83 -10.75 -3.94 6.11
N PRO A 84 -9.87 -4.97 6.09
CA PRO A 84 -8.96 -5.22 7.20
C PRO A 84 -7.98 -4.06 7.41
N THR A 85 -7.64 -3.79 8.66
CA THR A 85 -6.69 -2.75 9.04
C THR A 85 -5.29 -3.33 9.15
N PHE A 86 -4.34 -2.66 8.51
CA PHE A 86 -2.92 -2.96 8.59
C PHE A 86 -2.19 -1.85 9.32
N THR A 87 -1.15 -2.22 10.06
CA THR A 87 -0.26 -1.29 10.78
C THR A 87 1.19 -1.55 10.43
N GLY A 88 2.04 -0.56 10.64
CA GLY A 88 3.47 -0.70 10.45
C GLY A 88 4.22 0.60 10.62
N THR A 89 5.52 0.56 10.32
CA THR A 89 6.40 1.72 10.34
C THR A 89 7.25 1.74 9.08
N VAL A 90 7.55 2.93 8.59
CA VAL A 90 8.38 3.16 7.40
C VAL A 90 9.40 4.26 7.64
N THR A 91 10.43 4.29 6.79
CA THR A 91 11.45 5.34 6.75
C THR A 91 11.52 5.86 5.29
N PRO A 92 11.50 7.18 5.04
CA PRO A 92 11.43 8.27 6.03
C PRO A 92 10.09 8.33 6.75
N SER A 93 10.07 9.00 7.91
CA SER A 93 8.86 9.19 8.73
C SER A 93 7.85 10.16 8.11
N THR A 94 8.18 10.81 7.01
CA THR A 94 7.29 11.74 6.29
C THR A 94 7.11 11.25 4.86
N GLY A 95 5.89 10.87 4.50
CA GLY A 95 5.59 10.37 3.16
C GLY A 95 4.17 9.82 3.06
N ILE A 96 3.84 9.32 1.89
CA ILE A 96 2.58 8.62 1.64
C ILE A 96 2.88 7.13 1.54
N VAL A 97 2.18 6.34 2.34
CA VAL A 97 2.22 4.87 2.25
C VAL A 97 1.08 4.42 1.35
N TYR A 98 1.40 3.64 0.33
CA TYR A 98 0.45 2.96 -0.54
C TYR A 98 0.37 1.49 -0.15
N LEU A 99 -0.84 1.00 0.10
CA LEU A 99 -1.12 -0.42 0.31
C LEU A 99 -1.48 -1.06 -1.03
N TYR A 100 -0.72 -2.07 -1.40
CA TYR A 100 -0.98 -2.90 -2.58
C TYR A 100 -1.60 -4.22 -2.16
N ALA A 101 -2.52 -4.70 -2.98
CA ALA A 101 -3.10 -6.03 -2.84
C ALA A 101 -3.02 -6.78 -4.17
N GLU A 102 -2.58 -8.03 -4.10
CA GLU A 102 -2.63 -9.00 -5.19
C GLU A 102 -3.57 -10.13 -4.76
N LYS A 103 -4.65 -10.34 -5.50
CA LYS A 103 -5.64 -11.37 -5.21
C LYS A 103 -5.38 -12.62 -6.03
N ASP A 104 -5.29 -13.78 -5.37
CA ASP A 104 -5.24 -15.12 -5.99
C ASP A 104 -4.18 -15.25 -7.11
N GLY A 105 -3.00 -14.57 -6.95
CA GLY A 105 -1.93 -14.55 -7.95
C GLY A 105 -2.18 -13.66 -9.15
N GLY A 106 -3.16 -12.75 -9.07
CA GLY A 106 -3.46 -11.76 -10.10
C GLY A 106 -2.47 -10.58 -10.11
N SER A 107 -2.81 -9.53 -10.86
CA SER A 107 -1.99 -8.33 -10.87
C SER A 107 -2.21 -7.49 -9.61
N PRO A 108 -1.14 -6.94 -9.00
CA PRO A 108 -1.26 -6.09 -7.85
C PRO A 108 -1.93 -4.75 -8.21
N SER A 109 -2.72 -4.22 -7.29
CA SER A 109 -3.37 -2.91 -7.38
C SER A 109 -3.25 -2.14 -6.08
N ILE A 110 -3.23 -0.80 -6.16
CA ILE A 110 -3.31 0.06 -4.98
C ILE A 110 -4.74 -0.01 -4.44
N VAL A 111 -4.89 -0.39 -3.17
CA VAL A 111 -6.19 -0.49 -2.50
C VAL A 111 -6.41 0.59 -1.45
N ALA A 112 -5.35 1.27 -1.02
CA ALA A 112 -5.41 2.40 -0.10
C ALA A 112 -4.12 3.22 -0.13
N SER A 113 -4.21 4.46 0.41
CA SER A 113 -3.04 5.29 0.74
C SER A 113 -3.28 6.07 2.02
N VAL A 114 -2.21 6.37 2.76
CA VAL A 114 -2.25 7.17 3.98
C VAL A 114 -0.95 7.94 4.16
N THR A 115 -1.03 9.14 4.73
CA THR A 115 0.17 9.87 5.17
C THR A 115 0.67 9.27 6.48
N THR A 116 1.99 9.09 6.60
CA THR A 116 2.61 8.59 7.84
C THR A 116 2.47 9.59 9.00
N ALA A 117 2.45 9.10 10.22
CA ALA A 117 2.68 9.93 11.40
C ALA A 117 4.15 10.40 11.44
N SER A 118 4.45 11.37 12.32
CA SER A 118 5.80 11.96 12.44
C SER A 118 6.89 10.98 12.90
N ASP A 119 6.50 9.83 13.46
CA ASP A 119 7.39 8.74 13.85
C ASP A 119 7.52 7.65 12.76
N GLY A 120 6.90 7.86 11.60
CA GLY A 120 6.86 6.90 10.49
C GLY A 120 5.81 5.81 10.63
N SER A 121 5.02 5.81 11.70
CA SER A 121 3.93 4.84 11.86
C SER A 121 2.79 5.11 10.87
N TYR A 122 2.10 4.05 10.49
CA TYR A 122 0.90 4.12 9.66
C TYR A 122 -0.15 3.11 10.12
N THR A 123 -1.41 3.48 9.87
CA THR A 123 -2.58 2.60 9.97
C THR A 123 -3.37 2.76 8.69
N ILE A 124 -3.62 1.67 7.98
CA ILE A 124 -4.20 1.72 6.64
C ILE A 124 -5.19 0.57 6.43
N SER A 125 -6.30 0.86 5.75
CA SER A 125 -7.32 -0.12 5.40
C SER A 125 -7.74 0.05 3.95
N PRO A 126 -8.07 -1.01 3.21
CA PRO A 126 -8.64 -0.90 1.87
C PRO A 126 -9.85 0.05 1.86
N THR A 127 -9.91 0.92 0.85
CA THR A 127 -11.02 1.89 0.69
C THR A 127 -12.32 1.25 0.18
N SER A 128 -12.22 0.03 -0.36
CA SER A 128 -13.35 -0.77 -0.84
C SER A 128 -13.32 -2.15 -0.22
N ALA A 129 -14.51 -2.73 -0.02
CA ALA A 129 -14.65 -4.08 0.51
C ALA A 129 -13.97 -5.11 -0.40
N LEU A 130 -13.13 -5.96 0.19
CA LEU A 130 -12.51 -7.09 -0.46
C LEU A 130 -13.51 -8.25 -0.57
N THR A 131 -13.40 -9.00 -1.64
CA THR A 131 -14.17 -10.26 -1.81
C THR A 131 -13.40 -11.43 -1.20
N SER A 132 -14.07 -12.56 -0.93
CA SER A 132 -13.37 -13.77 -0.47
C SER A 132 -12.25 -14.19 -1.44
N GLY A 133 -11.12 -14.63 -0.89
CA GLY A 133 -9.94 -15.06 -1.63
C GLY A 133 -8.66 -14.92 -0.83
N GLY A 134 -7.57 -15.41 -1.38
CA GLY A 134 -6.22 -15.21 -0.86
C GLY A 134 -5.64 -13.90 -1.39
N TYR A 135 -5.06 -13.11 -0.51
CA TYR A 135 -4.43 -11.83 -0.84
C TYR A 135 -2.98 -11.80 -0.38
N VAL A 136 -2.15 -11.19 -1.20
CA VAL A 136 -0.79 -10.79 -0.86
C VAL A 136 -0.76 -9.27 -0.72
N PHE A 137 -0.48 -8.76 0.48
CA PHE A 137 -0.37 -7.33 0.73
C PHE A 137 1.08 -6.91 0.93
N TYR A 138 1.44 -5.75 0.43
CA TYR A 138 2.71 -5.08 0.68
C TYR A 138 2.54 -3.57 0.59
N VAL A 139 3.50 -2.83 1.09
CA VAL A 139 3.49 -1.37 1.04
C VAL A 139 4.67 -0.80 0.26
N ARG A 140 4.48 0.41 -0.28
CA ARG A 140 5.53 1.31 -0.78
C ARG A 140 5.36 2.67 -0.15
N VAL A 141 6.44 3.41 -0.08
CA VAL A 141 6.47 4.79 0.42
C VAL A 141 6.79 5.72 -0.73
N GLU A 142 6.09 6.86 -0.79
CA GLU A 142 6.39 7.96 -1.69
C GLU A 142 6.84 9.17 -0.86
N ASN A 143 7.94 9.81 -1.24
CA ASN A 143 8.42 11.04 -0.60
C ASN A 143 7.76 12.29 -1.22
N ALA A 144 8.08 13.47 -0.66
CA ALA A 144 7.55 14.74 -1.16
C ALA A 144 8.07 15.13 -2.56
N ALA A 145 9.10 14.47 -3.08
CA ALA A 145 9.61 14.66 -4.45
C ALA A 145 8.86 13.78 -5.47
N GLY A 146 8.01 12.85 -5.02
CA GLY A 146 7.27 11.92 -5.87
C GLY A 146 8.04 10.62 -6.17
N ASP A 147 9.18 10.40 -5.53
CA ASP A 147 9.92 9.16 -5.66
C ASP A 147 9.32 8.07 -4.79
N THR A 148 9.22 6.84 -5.32
CA THR A 148 8.67 5.70 -4.62
C THR A 148 9.74 4.67 -4.26
N SER A 149 9.60 4.05 -3.08
CA SER A 149 10.44 2.95 -2.63
C SER A 149 10.19 1.64 -3.40
N GLY A 150 11.04 0.63 -3.17
CA GLY A 150 10.71 -0.77 -3.49
C GLY A 150 9.57 -1.32 -2.62
N ASN A 151 9.11 -2.55 -2.92
CA ASN A 151 8.08 -3.24 -2.14
C ASN A 151 8.62 -3.65 -0.76
N SER A 152 7.82 -3.50 0.28
CA SER A 152 8.07 -4.19 1.55
C SER A 152 8.04 -5.72 1.37
N PRO A 153 8.53 -6.50 2.34
CA PRO A 153 8.13 -7.91 2.46
C PRO A 153 6.60 -8.02 2.46
N PRO A 154 6.04 -9.08 1.87
CA PRO A 154 4.59 -9.25 1.81
C PRO A 154 4.03 -9.90 3.08
N VAL A 155 2.73 -9.68 3.33
CA VAL A 155 1.91 -10.48 4.23
C VAL A 155 0.81 -11.19 3.45
N ASN A 156 0.59 -12.46 3.73
CA ASN A 156 -0.50 -13.24 3.13
C ASN A 156 -1.70 -13.18 4.07
N VAL A 157 -2.86 -12.84 3.54
CA VAL A 157 -4.13 -12.76 4.28
C VAL A 157 -5.22 -13.49 3.51
N THR A 158 -5.98 -14.32 4.18
CA THR A 158 -7.17 -14.95 3.60
C THR A 158 -8.42 -14.20 4.07
N VAL A 159 -9.15 -13.63 3.13
CA VAL A 159 -10.46 -13.03 3.39
C VAL A 159 -11.53 -14.07 3.13
N GLN A 160 -12.30 -14.42 4.16
CA GLN A 160 -13.38 -15.39 4.08
C GLN A 160 -14.65 -14.77 4.63
N THR A 161 -15.50 -14.27 3.75
CA THR A 161 -16.82 -13.77 4.13
C THR A 161 -17.72 -14.91 4.54
N THR A 162 -18.87 -14.61 5.17
CA THR A 162 -19.81 -15.61 5.73
C THR A 162 -19.93 -16.87 4.87
N PRO A 163 -19.82 -18.07 5.46
CA PRO A 163 -20.10 -19.32 4.76
C PRO A 163 -21.48 -19.27 4.12
N GLN A 164 -21.61 -19.88 2.94
CA GLN A 164 -22.91 -20.05 2.31
C GLN A 164 -23.79 -20.87 3.24
N ALA A 165 -25.06 -20.46 3.40
CA ALA A 165 -26.02 -21.24 4.16
C ALA A 165 -26.09 -22.68 3.60
N PRO A 166 -26.10 -23.70 4.44
CA PRO A 166 -26.28 -25.07 3.99
C PRO A 166 -27.55 -25.18 3.16
N VAL A 167 -27.51 -26.00 2.11
CA VAL A 167 -28.71 -26.35 1.35
C VAL A 167 -29.63 -27.16 2.23
N LEU A 168 -30.95 -26.98 2.10
CA LEU A 168 -31.93 -27.76 2.83
C LEU A 168 -31.66 -29.26 2.64
N PRO A 169 -31.57 -30.02 3.74
CA PRO A 169 -31.35 -31.45 3.66
C PRO A 169 -32.55 -32.13 2.99
N THR A 170 -32.31 -33.12 2.14
CA THR A 170 -33.31 -33.93 1.49
C THR A 170 -33.04 -35.42 1.75
N LEU A 171 -34.08 -36.27 1.64
CA LEU A 171 -33.86 -37.71 1.61
C LEU A 171 -33.03 -38.08 0.38
N LYS A 172 -32.10 -39.03 0.56
CA LYS A 172 -31.42 -39.64 -0.58
C LYS A 172 -32.43 -40.45 -1.38
N THR A 173 -32.38 -40.33 -2.73
CA THR A 173 -33.34 -40.97 -3.64
C THR A 173 -33.53 -42.46 -3.38
N GLU A 174 -32.44 -43.17 -3.01
CA GLU A 174 -32.52 -44.62 -2.73
C GLU A 174 -33.24 -44.95 -1.40
N THR A 175 -33.44 -43.94 -0.55
CA THR A 175 -34.14 -44.09 0.72
C THR A 175 -35.45 -43.29 0.80
N ASP A 176 -35.79 -42.56 -0.26
CA ASP A 176 -37.08 -41.90 -0.43
C ASP A 176 -38.06 -42.90 -1.06
N LEU A 177 -38.44 -43.90 -0.29
CA LEU A 177 -39.27 -45.02 -0.72
C LEU A 177 -40.74 -44.75 -0.54
N GLY A 178 -41.43 -44.53 -1.63
CA GLY A 178 -42.87 -44.23 -1.61
C GLY A 178 -43.44 -44.16 -3.02
N VAL A 179 -44.51 -43.37 -3.19
CA VAL A 179 -45.13 -43.09 -4.47
C VAL A 179 -44.27 -42.19 -5.35
N SER A 180 -43.42 -41.39 -4.73
CA SER A 180 -42.44 -40.50 -5.38
C SER A 180 -41.09 -40.67 -4.65
N ASP A 181 -39.99 -40.56 -5.40
CA ASP A 181 -38.61 -40.63 -4.93
C ASP A 181 -38.03 -39.21 -4.61
N SER A 182 -38.90 -38.21 -4.53
CA SER A 182 -38.52 -36.79 -4.37
C SER A 182 -39.49 -35.99 -3.51
N ASP A 183 -40.44 -36.64 -2.81
CA ASP A 183 -41.43 -35.98 -1.95
C ASP A 183 -41.01 -35.96 -0.47
N ASN A 184 -39.86 -36.54 -0.12
CA ASN A 184 -39.36 -36.72 1.24
C ASN A 184 -40.32 -37.53 2.15
N ILE A 185 -41.10 -38.42 1.61
CA ILE A 185 -41.98 -39.36 2.34
C ILE A 185 -41.42 -40.77 2.14
N THR A 186 -41.00 -41.40 3.24
CA THR A 186 -40.37 -42.71 3.14
C THR A 186 -40.96 -43.71 4.16
N SER A 187 -40.99 -44.95 3.78
CA SER A 187 -41.22 -46.09 4.69
C SER A 187 -39.94 -46.70 5.21
N ASP A 188 -38.77 -46.21 4.77
CA ASP A 188 -37.48 -46.65 5.27
C ASP A 188 -37.30 -46.19 6.73
N SER A 189 -37.05 -47.12 7.63
CA SER A 189 -36.84 -46.83 9.05
C SER A 189 -35.42 -46.32 9.38
N THR A 190 -34.50 -46.36 8.40
CA THR A 190 -33.11 -45.91 8.51
C THR A 190 -32.72 -45.00 7.33
N PRO A 191 -33.54 -43.97 7.05
CA PRO A 191 -33.31 -43.18 5.84
C PRO A 191 -31.98 -42.41 5.89
N THR A 192 -31.37 -42.23 4.71
CA THR A 192 -30.18 -41.42 4.53
C THR A 192 -30.60 -40.00 4.12
N ILE A 193 -30.08 -39.02 4.86
CA ILE A 193 -30.28 -37.60 4.56
C ILE A 193 -29.02 -37.08 3.88
N THR A 194 -29.19 -36.31 2.82
CA THR A 194 -28.11 -35.66 2.07
C THR A 194 -28.28 -34.15 2.10
N GLY A 195 -27.14 -33.43 2.10
CA GLY A 195 -27.06 -31.97 2.03
C GLY A 195 -25.64 -31.55 1.67
N THR A 196 -25.45 -30.32 1.18
CA THR A 196 -24.15 -29.71 0.86
C THR A 196 -24.04 -28.34 1.48
#